data_8a565543cdcb8150975a99f091c82ea4
#
_entry.id   8a565543cdcb8150975a99f091c82ea4
#
_cell.length_a   1.000
_cell.length_b   1.000
_cell.length_c   1.000
_cell.angle_alpha   90.00
_cell.angle_beta   90.00
_cell.angle_gamma   90.00
#
_symmetry.space_group_name_H-M   'P 1'
#
loop_
_entity.id
_entity.type
_entity.pdbx_description
1 polymer ?
#
loop_
_entity_poly.entity_id
_entity_poly.type
_entity_poly.pdbx_seq_one_letter_code
_entity_poly.pdbx_strand_id
1 'polypeptide(L)'
;ERVQGFLDNIANYTDIKVVETIYSDQVDDMKEAMKEVLDKYPALDGVFCINANVSEMFLEVNKDNGENKVAMVGVDATSKQQEAIKNGEELGVLSQNPYAMGYQTMWAAIQSTAPKKETKIDKKVLLDPVWIDAENIKSEDIANYLYN
;
A
#
# COMPACT_ATOMS: atom_id res chain seq x y z
N GLU A 1 3.92 -7.94 -9.38
CA GLU A 1 4.54 -8.62 -8.22
C GLU A 1 3.69 -8.49 -6.96
N ARG A 2 3.20 -7.30 -6.53
CA ARG A 2 2.37 -7.11 -5.31
C ARG A 2 1.09 -7.94 -5.33
N VAL A 3 0.34 -7.91 -6.44
CA VAL A 3 -0.87 -8.72 -6.63
C VAL A 3 -0.54 -10.21 -6.55
N GLN A 4 0.55 -10.65 -7.18
CA GLN A 4 0.94 -12.06 -7.14
C GLN A 4 1.27 -12.52 -5.71
N GLY A 5 2.05 -11.73 -4.96
CA GLY A 5 2.35 -12.05 -3.56
C GLY A 5 1.11 -12.13 -2.67
N PHE A 6 0.13 -11.27 -2.91
CA PHE A 6 -1.17 -11.33 -2.24
C PHE A 6 -1.92 -12.63 -2.59
N LEU A 7 -2.02 -12.96 -3.88
CA LEU A 7 -2.73 -14.17 -4.35
C LEU A 7 -2.05 -15.46 -3.85
N ASP A 8 -0.72 -15.50 -3.87
CA ASP A 8 0.05 -16.66 -3.38
C ASP A 8 -0.17 -16.89 -1.88
N ASN A 9 -0.29 -15.81 -1.10
CA ASN A 9 -0.57 -15.92 0.32
C ASN A 9 -2.03 -16.35 0.58
N ILE A 10 -2.99 -15.73 -0.07
CA ILE A 10 -4.43 -16.04 0.09
C ILE A 10 -4.75 -17.49 -0.31
N ALA A 11 -4.04 -18.06 -1.26
CA ALA A 11 -4.22 -19.46 -1.66
C ALA A 11 -4.07 -20.47 -0.49
N ASN A 12 -3.46 -20.05 0.63
CA ASN A 12 -3.35 -20.89 1.83
C ASN A 12 -4.60 -20.83 2.75
N TYR A 13 -5.58 -19.96 2.43
CA TYR A 13 -6.79 -19.74 3.23
C TYR A 13 -8.03 -20.16 2.43
N THR A 14 -8.64 -21.26 2.81
CA THR A 14 -9.81 -21.84 2.10
C THR A 14 -11.08 -20.98 2.23
N ASP A 15 -11.15 -20.16 3.26
CA ASP A 15 -12.32 -19.35 3.60
C ASP A 15 -12.26 -17.95 2.97
N ILE A 16 -11.15 -17.60 2.28
CA ILE A 16 -10.99 -16.34 1.59
C ILE A 16 -11.07 -16.56 0.08
N LYS A 17 -11.94 -15.80 -0.58
CA LYS A 17 -12.13 -15.86 -2.02
C LYS A 17 -11.90 -14.49 -2.66
N VAL A 18 -10.95 -14.40 -3.57
CA VAL A 18 -10.80 -13.23 -4.44
C VAL A 18 -11.89 -13.30 -5.52
N VAL A 19 -12.80 -12.34 -5.52
CA VAL A 19 -13.95 -12.32 -6.45
C VAL A 19 -13.70 -11.47 -7.68
N GLU A 20 -12.82 -10.45 -7.58
CA GLU A 20 -12.47 -9.56 -8.68
C GLU A 20 -11.06 -9.01 -8.50
N THR A 21 -10.39 -8.68 -9.59
CA THR A 21 -9.12 -7.94 -9.61
C THR A 21 -9.19 -6.92 -10.75
N ILE A 22 -9.02 -5.62 -10.42
CA ILE A 22 -9.05 -4.53 -11.39
C ILE A 22 -7.63 -4.08 -11.66
N TYR A 23 -7.27 -3.93 -12.93
CA TYR A 23 -6.00 -3.36 -13.37
C TYR A 23 -6.23 -2.02 -14.07
N SER A 24 -5.43 -1.00 -13.71
CA SER A 24 -5.58 0.37 -14.22
C SER A 24 -5.34 0.52 -15.72
N ASP A 25 -4.67 -0.43 -16.35
CA ASP A 25 -4.46 -0.49 -17.79
C ASP A 25 -5.62 -1.17 -18.56
N GLN A 26 -6.62 -1.66 -17.83
CA GLN A 26 -7.77 -2.38 -18.39
C GLN A 26 -9.10 -1.62 -18.22
N VAL A 27 -9.08 -0.46 -17.57
CA VAL A 27 -10.27 0.36 -17.31
C VAL A 27 -10.00 1.82 -17.65
N ASP A 28 -10.98 2.51 -18.22
CA ASP A 28 -10.89 3.93 -18.57
C ASP A 28 -11.00 4.83 -17.32
N ASP A 29 -11.84 4.45 -16.36
CA ASP A 29 -12.04 5.14 -15.08
C ASP A 29 -11.98 4.15 -13.91
N MET A 30 -10.93 4.26 -13.11
CA MET A 30 -10.71 3.37 -11.97
C MET A 30 -11.78 3.55 -10.88
N LYS A 31 -12.23 4.76 -10.60
CA LYS A 31 -13.27 5.00 -9.58
C LYS A 31 -14.62 4.41 -10.00
N GLU A 32 -14.95 4.54 -11.26
CA GLU A 32 -16.18 3.94 -11.79
C GLU A 32 -16.11 2.41 -11.73
N ALA A 33 -14.99 1.82 -12.14
CA ALA A 33 -14.77 0.38 -12.03
C ALA A 33 -14.86 -0.12 -10.57
N MET A 34 -14.35 0.66 -9.60
CA MET A 34 -14.48 0.35 -8.17
C MET A 34 -15.96 0.35 -7.73
N LYS A 35 -16.74 1.33 -8.15
CA LYS A 35 -18.19 1.39 -7.85
C LYS A 35 -18.94 0.20 -8.46
N GLU A 36 -18.65 -0.13 -9.71
CA GLU A 36 -19.25 -1.30 -10.38
C GLU A 36 -18.96 -2.60 -9.61
N VAL A 37 -17.75 -2.74 -9.04
CA VAL A 37 -17.42 -3.90 -8.21
C VAL A 37 -18.22 -3.90 -6.91
N LEU A 38 -18.35 -2.75 -6.23
CA LEU A 38 -19.16 -2.65 -5.01
C LEU A 38 -20.64 -2.95 -5.27
N ASP A 39 -21.18 -2.49 -6.39
CA ASP A 39 -22.55 -2.78 -6.80
C ASP A 39 -22.76 -4.26 -7.16
N LYS A 40 -21.77 -4.86 -7.82
CA LYS A 40 -21.79 -6.27 -8.24
C LYS A 40 -21.65 -7.24 -7.04
N TYR A 41 -20.91 -6.82 -6.00
CA TYR A 41 -20.64 -7.63 -4.82
C TYR A 41 -21.04 -6.89 -3.53
N PRO A 42 -22.34 -6.72 -3.26
CA PRO A 42 -22.82 -5.94 -2.10
C PRO A 42 -22.45 -6.57 -0.73
N ALA A 43 -21.99 -7.81 -0.72
CA ALA A 43 -21.50 -8.52 0.47
C ALA A 43 -19.96 -8.68 0.46
N LEU A 44 -19.26 -7.77 -0.19
CA LEU A 44 -17.79 -7.77 -0.22
C LEU A 44 -17.23 -7.43 1.18
N ASP A 45 -16.41 -8.30 1.74
CA ASP A 45 -15.85 -8.12 3.07
C ASP A 45 -14.62 -7.20 3.06
N GLY A 46 -13.77 -7.27 2.03
CA GLY A 46 -12.52 -6.54 2.03
C GLY A 46 -11.93 -6.23 0.66
N VAL A 47 -11.08 -5.21 0.63
CA VAL A 47 -10.33 -4.76 -0.55
C VAL A 47 -8.86 -4.57 -0.20
N PHE A 48 -7.99 -5.03 -1.09
CA PHE A 48 -6.56 -4.75 -1.05
C PHE A 48 -6.17 -3.79 -2.18
N CYS A 49 -5.65 -2.61 -1.80
CA CYS A 49 -5.16 -1.59 -2.72
C CYS A 49 -3.63 -1.62 -2.81
N ILE A 50 -3.10 -1.77 -4.02
CA ILE A 50 -1.68 -2.09 -4.25
C ILE A 50 -0.73 -0.88 -4.26
N ASN A 51 -1.23 0.34 -4.18
CA ASN A 51 -0.44 1.58 -4.12
C ASN A 51 -1.27 2.75 -3.60
N ALA A 52 -0.59 3.86 -3.27
CA ALA A 52 -1.20 5.08 -2.73
C ALA A 52 -2.36 5.62 -3.58
N ASN A 53 -2.18 5.74 -4.90
CA ASN A 53 -3.21 6.34 -5.76
C ASN A 53 -4.51 5.53 -5.74
N VAL A 54 -4.39 4.21 -5.86
CA VAL A 54 -5.55 3.30 -5.83
C VAL A 54 -6.20 3.31 -4.44
N SER A 55 -5.39 3.36 -3.38
CA SER A 55 -5.88 3.46 -2.00
C SER A 55 -6.70 4.73 -1.79
N GLU A 56 -6.19 5.88 -2.20
CA GLU A 56 -6.89 7.16 -2.06
C GLU A 56 -8.18 7.22 -2.88
N MET A 57 -8.18 6.66 -4.10
CA MET A 57 -9.40 6.55 -4.92
C MET A 57 -10.44 5.67 -4.24
N PHE A 58 -10.03 4.52 -3.70
CA PHE A 58 -10.96 3.61 -3.04
C PHE A 58 -11.51 4.20 -1.73
N LEU A 59 -10.71 4.91 -0.94
CA LEU A 59 -11.21 5.64 0.24
C LEU A 59 -12.35 6.59 -0.10
N GLU A 60 -12.25 7.33 -1.22
CA GLU A 60 -13.32 8.24 -1.67
C GLU A 60 -14.58 7.44 -2.08
N VAL A 61 -14.42 6.39 -2.89
CA VAL A 61 -15.53 5.56 -3.33
C VAL A 61 -16.20 4.84 -2.16
N ASN A 62 -15.42 4.26 -1.24
CA ASN A 62 -15.94 3.55 -0.07
C ASN A 62 -16.66 4.48 0.92
N LYS A 63 -16.25 5.75 0.99
CA LYS A 63 -16.93 6.77 1.80
C LYS A 63 -18.35 7.04 1.30
N ASP A 64 -18.52 7.04 -0.02
CA ASP A 64 -19.81 7.26 -0.67
C ASP A 64 -20.72 6.02 -0.63
N ASN A 65 -20.20 4.84 -0.25
CA ASN A 65 -20.94 3.58 -0.15
C ASN A 65 -21.85 3.49 1.10
N GLY A 66 -22.02 4.58 1.83
CA GLY A 66 -22.95 4.71 2.95
C GLY A 66 -22.61 3.79 4.12
N GLU A 67 -23.59 2.99 4.57
CA GLU A 67 -23.44 2.03 5.68
C GLU A 67 -22.72 0.73 5.27
N ASN A 68 -22.62 0.44 3.95
CA ASN A 68 -22.02 -0.77 3.40
C ASN A 68 -20.50 -0.59 3.16
N LYS A 69 -19.79 0.02 4.10
CA LYS A 69 -18.34 0.22 3.99
C LYS A 69 -17.60 -1.10 4.02
N VAL A 70 -16.69 -1.27 3.08
CA VAL A 70 -15.85 -2.46 2.91
C VAL A 70 -14.54 -2.25 3.66
N ALA A 71 -14.06 -3.26 4.36
CA ALA A 71 -12.76 -3.24 5.03
C ALA A 71 -11.64 -3.05 3.99
N MET A 72 -10.71 -2.16 4.27
CA MET A 72 -9.65 -1.81 3.33
C MET A 72 -8.27 -1.96 3.97
N VAL A 73 -7.35 -2.52 3.20
CA VAL A 73 -5.91 -2.49 3.47
C VAL A 73 -5.17 -1.99 2.23
N GLY A 74 -4.09 -1.27 2.45
CA GLY A 74 -3.36 -0.62 1.36
C GLY A 74 -1.86 -0.80 1.39
N VAL A 75 -1.21 -0.12 0.46
CA VAL A 75 0.26 0.01 0.39
C VAL A 75 0.59 1.49 0.34
N ASP A 76 1.75 1.83 0.88
CA ASP A 76 2.24 3.19 1.15
C ASP A 76 1.58 3.79 2.40
N ALA A 77 1.93 5.04 2.77
CA ALA A 77 1.40 5.68 3.97
C ALA A 77 1.30 7.20 3.76
N THR A 78 0.50 7.61 2.76
CA THR A 78 0.25 9.03 2.47
C THR A 78 -0.49 9.71 3.61
N SER A 79 -0.46 11.04 3.67
CA SER A 79 -1.18 11.80 4.69
C SER A 79 -2.68 11.46 4.74
N LYS A 80 -3.31 11.20 3.58
CA LYS A 80 -4.72 10.77 3.52
C LYS A 80 -4.92 9.37 4.11
N GLN A 81 -4.05 8.40 3.78
CA GLN A 81 -4.11 7.06 4.35
C GLN A 81 -3.86 7.09 5.87
N GLN A 82 -2.90 7.89 6.34
CA GLN A 82 -2.66 8.09 7.77
C GLN A 82 -3.88 8.63 8.51
N GLU A 83 -4.61 9.57 7.89
CA GLU A 83 -5.86 10.09 8.44
C GLU A 83 -6.96 9.02 8.43
N ALA A 84 -7.10 8.29 7.33
CA ALA A 84 -8.06 7.22 7.19
C ALA A 84 -7.86 6.10 8.23
N ILE A 85 -6.61 5.72 8.51
CA ILE A 85 -6.28 4.75 9.57
C ILE A 85 -6.69 5.29 10.95
N LYS A 86 -6.38 6.56 11.26
CA LYS A 86 -6.75 7.18 12.54
C LYS A 86 -8.27 7.26 12.74
N ASN A 87 -9.02 7.38 11.65
CA ASN A 87 -10.49 7.47 11.65
C ASN A 87 -11.18 6.09 11.53
N GLY A 88 -10.42 5.01 11.36
CA GLY A 88 -10.96 3.65 11.17
C GLY A 88 -11.57 3.41 9.79
N GLU A 89 -11.24 4.23 8.79
CA GLU A 89 -11.68 4.11 7.41
C GLU A 89 -10.78 3.16 6.59
N GLU A 90 -9.53 2.99 7.03
CA GLU A 90 -8.55 2.03 6.51
C GLU A 90 -7.97 1.23 7.68
N LEU A 91 -7.94 -0.10 7.59
CA LEU A 91 -7.45 -0.96 8.68
C LEU A 91 -5.94 -0.82 8.88
N GLY A 92 -5.22 -0.60 7.81
CA GLY A 92 -3.79 -0.39 7.84
C GLY A 92 -3.15 -0.50 6.47
N VAL A 93 -1.85 -0.21 6.44
CA VAL A 93 -1.05 -0.19 5.21
C VAL A 93 0.28 -0.92 5.40
N LEU A 94 0.78 -1.50 4.32
CA LEU A 94 2.16 -1.94 4.24
C LEU A 94 3.00 -0.81 3.65
N SER A 95 3.76 -0.10 4.49
CA SER A 95 4.59 1.02 4.05
C SER A 95 6.02 0.59 3.75
N GLN A 96 6.54 1.07 2.63
CA GLN A 96 7.97 1.04 2.31
C GLN A 96 8.68 2.10 3.16
N ASN A 97 10.01 1.99 3.30
CA ASN A 97 10.79 3.00 4.01
C ASN A 97 11.30 4.08 3.02
N PRO A 98 10.55 5.16 2.73
CA PRO A 98 10.94 6.17 1.74
C PRO A 98 12.20 6.94 2.17
N TYR A 99 12.37 7.15 3.48
CA TYR A 99 13.58 7.79 4.00
C TYR A 99 14.83 6.93 3.72
N ALA A 100 14.80 5.66 4.07
CA ALA A 100 15.93 4.77 3.82
C ALA A 100 16.19 4.58 2.32
N MET A 101 15.15 4.55 1.48
CA MET A 101 15.30 4.49 0.02
C MET A 101 16.09 5.70 -0.51
N GLY A 102 15.72 6.91 -0.10
CA GLY A 102 16.42 8.15 -0.50
C GLY A 102 17.86 8.17 0.02
N TYR A 103 18.07 7.83 1.30
CA TYR A 103 19.38 7.79 1.92
C TYR A 103 20.31 6.79 1.24
N GLN A 104 19.90 5.56 1.03
CA GLN A 104 20.70 4.52 0.40
C GLN A 104 21.00 4.83 -1.07
N THR A 105 20.05 5.43 -1.78
CA THR A 105 20.27 5.86 -3.17
C THR A 105 21.35 6.93 -3.27
N MET A 106 21.29 7.96 -2.42
CA MET A 106 22.33 9.00 -2.40
C MET A 106 23.68 8.45 -1.95
N TRP A 107 23.70 7.61 -0.94
CA TRP A 107 24.93 6.96 -0.48
C TRP A 107 25.60 6.15 -1.60
N ALA A 108 24.83 5.33 -2.31
CA ALA A 108 25.32 4.56 -3.46
C ALA A 108 25.87 5.46 -4.59
N ALA A 109 25.17 6.57 -4.87
CA ALA A 109 25.63 7.55 -5.86
C ALA A 109 26.97 8.18 -5.49
N ILE A 110 27.14 8.60 -4.22
CA ILE A 110 28.41 9.15 -3.72
C ILE A 110 29.54 8.12 -3.84
N GLN A 111 29.29 6.88 -3.40
CA GLN A 111 30.28 5.81 -3.50
C GLN A 111 30.68 5.48 -4.94
N SER A 112 29.72 5.57 -5.89
CA SER A 112 29.98 5.30 -7.30
C SER A 112 30.92 6.32 -7.95
N THR A 113 30.94 7.56 -7.44
CA THR A 113 31.75 8.68 -7.95
C THR A 113 33.06 8.89 -7.18
N ALA A 114 33.25 8.19 -6.04
CA ALA A 114 34.45 8.33 -5.23
C ALA A 114 35.73 7.94 -6.02
N PRO A 115 36.86 8.71 -5.88
CA PRO A 115 38.09 8.45 -6.61
C PRO A 115 38.75 7.11 -6.29
N LYS A 116 38.51 6.60 -5.08
CA LYS A 116 38.94 5.27 -4.65
C LYS A 116 37.71 4.42 -4.38
N LYS A 117 37.51 3.39 -5.17
CA LYS A 117 36.47 2.38 -4.95
C LYS A 117 36.85 1.47 -3.76
N GLU A 118 36.91 2.01 -2.58
CA GLU A 118 37.23 1.24 -1.36
C GLU A 118 36.02 0.46 -0.84
N THR A 119 34.79 0.90 -1.21
CA THR A 119 33.56 0.27 -0.76
C THR A 119 32.87 -0.44 -1.92
N LYS A 120 32.61 -1.71 -1.77
CA LYS A 120 31.81 -2.48 -2.72
C LYS A 120 30.35 -2.08 -2.53
N ILE A 121 29.76 -1.46 -3.55
CA ILE A 121 28.33 -1.17 -3.57
C ILE A 121 27.59 -2.47 -3.86
N ASP A 122 26.68 -2.84 -3.00
CA ASP A 122 25.82 -4.00 -3.24
C ASP A 122 24.90 -3.75 -4.44
N LYS A 123 24.82 -4.73 -5.34
CA LYS A 123 23.96 -4.66 -6.52
C LYS A 123 22.47 -4.61 -6.15
N LYS A 124 22.12 -5.06 -4.95
CA LYS A 124 20.76 -5.13 -4.44
C LYS A 124 20.76 -4.80 -2.95
N VAL A 125 20.06 -3.75 -2.59
CA VAL A 125 19.77 -3.39 -1.20
C VAL A 125 18.28 -3.65 -0.97
N LEU A 126 17.97 -4.52 -0.02
CA LEU A 126 16.59 -4.78 0.39
C LEU A 126 16.28 -3.92 1.60
N LEU A 127 15.12 -3.29 1.59
CA LEU A 127 14.56 -2.52 2.69
C LEU A 127 13.27 -3.21 3.11
N ASP A 128 13.16 -3.52 4.39
CA ASP A 128 11.96 -4.19 4.92
C ASP A 128 10.80 -3.19 5.02
N PRO A 129 9.61 -3.56 4.52
CA PRO A 129 8.41 -2.79 4.75
C PRO A 129 7.92 -2.98 6.18
N VAL A 130 7.06 -2.07 6.66
CA VAL A 130 6.42 -2.16 7.97
C VAL A 130 4.90 -2.09 7.82
N TRP A 131 4.19 -2.88 8.63
CA TRP A 131 2.75 -2.76 8.80
C TRP A 131 2.43 -1.57 9.70
N ILE A 132 1.53 -0.69 9.24
CA ILE A 132 1.09 0.50 9.97
C ILE A 132 -0.42 0.42 10.12
N ASP A 133 -0.91 0.55 11.34
CA ASP A 133 -2.31 0.55 11.70
C ASP A 133 -2.60 1.56 12.83
N ALA A 134 -3.83 1.56 13.36
CA ALA A 134 -4.26 2.48 14.41
C ALA A 134 -3.46 2.32 15.72
N GLU A 135 -2.86 1.15 15.98
CA GLU A 135 -2.12 0.88 17.22
C GLU A 135 -0.73 1.51 17.18
N ASN A 136 -0.05 1.47 16.01
CA ASN A 136 1.35 1.88 15.90
C ASN A 136 1.59 3.18 15.14
N ILE A 137 0.59 3.74 14.44
CA ILE A 137 0.75 4.94 13.58
C ILE A 137 1.31 6.18 14.30
N LYS A 138 1.27 6.21 15.63
CA LYS A 138 1.81 7.31 16.45
C LYS A 138 3.18 6.97 17.05
N SER A 139 3.73 5.79 16.81
CA SER A 139 5.05 5.39 17.30
C SER A 139 6.17 6.14 16.59
N GLU A 140 7.19 6.53 17.34
CA GLU A 140 8.39 7.15 16.76
C GLU A 140 9.14 6.21 15.82
N ASP A 141 9.06 4.90 16.04
CA ASP A 141 9.78 3.88 15.27
C ASP A 141 9.34 3.83 13.80
N ILE A 142 8.12 4.27 13.50
CA ILE A 142 7.59 4.25 12.14
C ILE A 142 7.66 5.60 11.42
N ALA A 143 8.20 6.64 12.06
CA ALA A 143 8.23 7.99 11.48
C ALA A 143 8.86 8.05 10.08
N ASN A 144 9.90 7.24 9.83
CA ASN A 144 10.59 7.14 8.55
C ASN A 144 9.81 6.37 7.46
N TYR A 145 8.68 5.79 7.81
CA TYR A 145 7.78 5.06 6.91
C TYR A 145 6.55 5.86 6.52
N LEU A 146 6.33 7.01 7.15
CA LEU A 146 5.22 7.91 6.84
C LEU A 146 5.60 8.85 5.69
N TYR A 147 4.67 9.04 4.75
CA TYR A 147 4.85 9.93 3.61
C TYR A 147 4.26 11.31 3.96
N ASN A 148 5.11 12.32 4.00
CA ASN A 148 4.75 13.71 4.32
C ASN A 148 4.69 14.56 3.04
#